data_b67dbfec4a8f89739b9ca5fe925a7e2d
#
_entry.id   b67dbfec4a8f89739b9ca5fe925a7e2d
#
_cell.length_a   1.000
_cell.length_b   1.000
_cell.length_c   1.000
_cell.angle_alpha   90.00
_cell.angle_beta   90.00
_cell.angle_gamma   90.00
#
_symmetry.space_group_name_H-M   'P 1'
#
loop_
_entity.id
_entity.type
_entity.pdbx_description
1 polymer ?
#
loop_
_entity_poly.entity_id
_entity_poly.type
_entity_poly.pdbx_seq_one_letter_code
_entity_poly.pdbx_strand_id
1 'polypeptide(L)'
;MKLEGIIFDVDGTIADTEDIHRQAFNKAFSEYNLNWHWSRKKYHELLFISGGKERIRKCLAEDNTINIDNSFIKELHKCKSEYYRSMLISADIKLRPGIKRLITEAKNLNIKLGIATNSSSANLTTLIKKNLNTQPEQLFNTI
;
A
#
# COMPACT_ATOMS: atom_id res chain seq x y z
N MET A 1 -6.55 -19.44 -26.50
CA MET A 1 -6.09 -19.42 -25.08
C MET A 1 -7.24 -18.84 -24.26
N LYS A 2 -7.68 -19.49 -23.17
CA LYS A 2 -8.79 -19.02 -22.32
C LYS A 2 -8.19 -18.37 -21.07
N LEU A 3 -8.70 -17.19 -20.68
CA LEU A 3 -8.33 -16.54 -19.44
C LEU A 3 -8.90 -17.33 -18.24
N GLU A 4 -8.05 -17.76 -17.32
CA GLU A 4 -8.43 -18.60 -16.18
C GLU A 4 -8.32 -17.86 -14.84
N GLY A 5 -7.52 -16.81 -14.78
CA GLY A 5 -7.31 -16.04 -13.57
C GLY A 5 -6.78 -14.65 -13.83
N ILE A 6 -7.01 -13.74 -12.87
CA ILE A 6 -6.47 -12.38 -12.82
C ILE A 6 -5.83 -12.18 -11.47
N ILE A 7 -4.57 -11.70 -11.45
CA ILE A 7 -3.86 -11.34 -10.22
C ILE A 7 -3.73 -9.81 -10.20
N PHE A 8 -4.21 -9.20 -9.13
CA PHE A 8 -4.13 -7.76 -8.92
C PHE A 8 -2.98 -7.38 -7.99
N ASP A 9 -2.24 -6.37 -8.33
CA ASP A 9 -1.58 -5.52 -7.34
C ASP A 9 -2.62 -4.58 -6.68
N VAL A 10 -2.29 -3.99 -5.54
CA VAL A 10 -3.25 -3.18 -4.76
C VAL A 10 -2.98 -1.71 -4.89
N ASP A 11 -1.81 -1.26 -4.42
CA ASP A 11 -1.48 0.16 -4.30
C ASP A 11 -1.19 0.77 -5.68
N GLY A 12 -1.99 1.78 -6.07
CA GLY A 12 -1.93 2.36 -7.42
C GLY A 12 -2.63 1.54 -8.51
N THR A 13 -3.04 0.29 -8.23
CA THR A 13 -3.73 -0.61 -9.17
C THR A 13 -5.22 -0.73 -8.83
N ILE A 14 -5.58 -1.30 -7.69
CA ILE A 14 -6.98 -1.38 -7.24
C ILE A 14 -7.49 -0.01 -6.80
N ALA A 15 -6.67 0.74 -6.06
CA ALA A 15 -6.99 2.07 -5.59
C ALA A 15 -5.74 2.97 -5.62
N ASP A 16 -5.96 4.28 -5.74
CA ASP A 16 -4.88 5.27 -5.72
C ASP A 16 -4.54 5.62 -4.27
N THR A 17 -3.66 4.84 -3.67
CA THR A 17 -3.25 4.92 -2.27
C THR A 17 -1.87 5.55 -2.07
N GLU A 18 -1.15 5.87 -3.15
CA GLU A 18 0.26 6.27 -3.08
C GLU A 18 0.49 7.58 -2.31
N ASP A 19 -0.37 8.58 -2.49
CA ASP A 19 -0.22 9.84 -1.73
C ASP A 19 -0.49 9.64 -0.24
N ILE A 20 -1.37 8.73 0.15
CA ILE A 20 -1.59 8.38 1.56
C ILE A 20 -0.37 7.65 2.13
N HIS A 21 0.22 6.73 1.38
CA HIS A 21 1.46 6.09 1.79
C HIS A 21 2.57 7.13 2.06
N ARG A 22 2.73 8.11 1.16
CA ARG A 22 3.68 9.21 1.31
C ARG A 22 3.42 10.04 2.57
N GLN A 23 2.15 10.43 2.77
CA GLN A 23 1.75 11.21 3.95
C GLN A 23 2.00 10.44 5.25
N ALA A 24 1.71 9.12 5.26
CA ALA A 24 1.96 8.26 6.41
C ALA A 24 3.47 8.15 6.73
N PHE A 25 4.34 8.09 5.71
CA PHE A 25 5.78 8.15 5.92
C PHE A 25 6.19 9.48 6.57
N ASN A 26 5.74 10.61 6.03
CA ASN A 26 6.08 11.92 6.58
C ASN A 26 5.58 12.10 8.03
N LYS A 27 4.42 11.54 8.37
CA LYS A 27 3.94 11.51 9.77
C LYS A 27 4.85 10.68 10.66
N ALA A 28 5.24 9.49 10.23
CA ALA A 28 6.16 8.65 10.99
C ALA A 28 7.53 9.30 11.15
N PHE A 29 8.07 9.96 10.14
CA PHE A 29 9.31 10.70 10.23
C PHE A 29 9.23 11.81 11.28
N SER A 30 8.15 12.59 11.29
CA SER A 30 7.92 13.62 12.30
C SER A 30 7.82 13.05 13.71
N GLU A 31 7.13 11.93 13.91
CA GLU A 31 6.98 11.25 15.20
C GLU A 31 8.34 10.80 15.78
N TYR A 32 9.23 10.36 14.91
CA TYR A 32 10.59 9.95 15.29
C TYR A 32 11.63 11.07 15.24
N ASN A 33 11.20 12.34 15.12
CA ASN A 33 12.06 13.52 15.03
C ASN A 33 13.11 13.44 13.93
N LEU A 34 12.79 12.78 12.82
CA LEU A 34 13.64 12.74 11.64
C LEU A 34 13.37 13.97 10.78
N ASN A 35 14.43 14.66 10.33
CA ASN A 35 14.34 15.81 9.43
C ASN A 35 14.04 15.40 7.98
N TRP A 36 13.36 14.27 7.77
CA TRP A 36 13.01 13.79 6.46
C TRP A 36 11.61 14.23 6.05
N HIS A 37 11.52 14.67 4.82
CA HIS A 37 10.23 14.96 4.20
C HIS A 37 10.21 14.49 2.73
N TRP A 38 9.34 13.56 2.42
CA TRP A 38 9.15 13.12 1.05
C TRP A 38 8.08 13.97 0.36
N SER A 39 8.51 14.84 -0.56
CA SER A 39 7.61 15.51 -1.51
C SER A 39 6.98 14.48 -2.46
N ARG A 40 5.92 14.86 -3.19
CA ARG A 40 5.32 13.99 -4.21
C ARG A 40 6.34 13.54 -5.25
N LYS A 41 7.21 14.46 -5.70
CA LYS A 41 8.28 14.15 -6.66
C LYS A 41 9.25 13.12 -6.10
N LYS A 42 9.81 13.36 -4.90
CA LYS A 42 10.74 12.41 -4.25
C LYS A 42 10.09 11.05 -4.03
N TYR A 43 8.83 11.03 -3.59
CA TYR A 43 8.12 9.77 -3.37
C TYR A 43 7.88 8.99 -4.66
N HIS A 44 7.55 9.69 -5.75
CA HIS A 44 7.43 9.05 -7.07
C HIS A 44 8.74 8.38 -7.51
N GLU A 45 9.87 9.03 -7.31
CA GLU A 45 11.19 8.42 -7.57
C GLU A 45 11.44 7.18 -6.70
N LEU A 46 10.98 7.20 -5.44
CA LEU A 46 11.11 6.07 -4.52
C LEU A 46 10.18 4.89 -4.84
N LEU A 47 9.14 5.07 -5.66
CA LEU A 47 8.25 3.97 -6.09
C LEU A 47 8.97 2.90 -6.91
N PHE A 48 10.09 3.24 -7.58
CA PHE A 48 10.93 2.26 -8.26
C PHE A 48 11.63 1.28 -7.30
N ILE A 49 11.62 1.57 -5.99
CA ILE A 49 12.14 0.69 -4.95
C ILE A 49 10.95 -0.08 -4.35
N SER A 50 10.93 -1.39 -4.53
CA SER A 50 9.91 -2.25 -3.97
C SER A 50 10.06 -2.38 -2.45
N GLY A 51 8.96 -2.12 -1.72
CA GLY A 51 8.93 -2.26 -0.27
C GLY A 51 9.25 -0.98 0.51
N GLY A 52 8.43 -0.70 1.53
CA GLY A 52 8.53 0.52 2.33
C GLY A 52 9.79 0.58 3.19
N LYS A 53 10.26 -0.56 3.68
CA LYS A 53 11.51 -0.64 4.47
C LYS A 53 12.74 -0.35 3.61
N GLU A 54 12.74 -0.82 2.37
CA GLU A 54 13.81 -0.59 1.40
C GLU A 54 13.89 0.89 1.02
N ARG A 55 12.74 1.56 0.88
CA ARG A 55 12.69 3.03 0.69
C ARG A 55 13.30 3.78 1.87
N ILE A 56 13.02 3.35 3.12
CA ILE A 56 13.66 3.90 4.32
C ILE A 56 15.17 3.68 4.29
N ARG A 57 15.64 2.45 3.98
CA ARG A 57 17.08 2.13 3.87
C ARG A 57 17.78 3.00 2.83
N LYS A 58 17.12 3.25 1.69
CA LYS A 58 17.67 4.15 0.66
C LYS A 58 17.89 5.57 1.19
N CYS A 59 16.92 6.11 1.95
CA CYS A 59 17.06 7.42 2.57
C CYS A 59 18.17 7.45 3.63
N LEU A 60 18.30 6.39 4.43
CA LEU A 60 19.39 6.26 5.39
C LEU A 60 20.78 6.24 4.74
N ALA A 61 20.88 5.53 3.61
CA ALA A 61 22.14 5.48 2.86
C ALA A 61 22.52 6.84 2.22
N GLU A 62 21.53 7.70 1.99
CA GLU A 62 21.74 9.08 1.51
C GLU A 62 22.03 10.06 2.68
N ASP A 63 21.58 9.74 3.88
CA ASP A 63 21.76 10.53 5.09
C ASP A 63 22.87 9.94 5.97
N ASN A 64 24.11 10.35 5.73
CA ASN A 64 25.28 9.87 6.46
C ASN A 64 25.34 10.32 7.93
N THR A 65 24.35 11.07 8.42
CA THR A 65 24.36 11.64 9.78
C THR A 65 23.72 10.72 10.81
N ILE A 66 22.97 9.69 10.36
CA ILE A 66 22.15 8.85 11.23
C ILE A 66 22.60 7.37 11.09
N ASN A 67 23.14 6.83 12.17
CA ASN A 67 23.43 5.40 12.26
C ASN A 67 22.21 4.67 12.84
N ILE A 68 21.39 4.09 11.99
CA ILE A 68 20.15 3.39 12.36
C ILE A 68 20.26 1.91 12.06
N ASP A 69 19.89 1.10 13.04
CA ASP A 69 19.85 -0.35 12.88
C ASP A 69 18.54 -0.86 12.22
N ASN A 70 18.51 -2.14 11.92
CA ASN A 70 17.35 -2.77 11.32
C ASN A 70 16.12 -2.81 12.25
N SER A 71 16.28 -2.71 13.57
CA SER A 71 15.17 -2.71 14.52
C SER A 71 14.41 -1.40 14.41
N PHE A 72 15.11 -0.30 14.36
CA PHE A 72 14.53 1.03 14.16
C PHE A 72 13.74 1.13 12.84
N ILE A 73 14.29 0.59 11.74
CA ILE A 73 13.58 0.57 10.45
C ILE A 73 12.25 -0.18 10.56
N LYS A 74 12.22 -1.28 11.30
CA LYS A 74 10.99 -2.06 11.54
C LYS A 74 9.97 -1.26 12.34
N GLU A 75 10.40 -0.59 13.40
CA GLU A 75 9.54 0.23 14.26
C GLU A 75 8.99 1.44 13.50
N LEU A 76 9.84 2.18 12.79
CA LEU A 76 9.44 3.31 11.95
C LEU A 76 8.44 2.87 10.88
N HIS A 77 8.67 1.74 10.23
CA HIS A 77 7.75 1.20 9.23
C HIS A 77 6.43 0.73 9.86
N LYS A 78 6.45 0.21 11.08
CA LYS A 78 5.24 -0.15 11.84
C LYS A 78 4.42 1.10 12.15
N CYS A 79 5.04 2.14 12.71
CA CYS A 79 4.42 3.43 12.98
C CYS A 79 3.80 4.01 11.69
N LYS A 80 4.54 4.02 10.58
CA LYS A 80 4.02 4.42 9.26
C LYS A 80 2.79 3.62 8.86
N SER A 81 2.76 2.31 9.10
CA SER A 81 1.63 1.46 8.72
C SER A 81 0.39 1.73 9.56
N GLU A 82 0.55 2.13 10.81
CA GLU A 82 -0.53 2.56 11.70
C GLU A 82 -1.13 3.89 11.21
N TYR A 83 -0.29 4.88 10.88
CA TYR A 83 -0.75 6.14 10.27
C TYR A 83 -1.46 5.90 8.93
N TYR A 84 -0.90 5.07 8.07
CA TYR A 84 -1.53 4.72 6.79
C TYR A 84 -2.94 4.17 7.00
N ARG A 85 -3.11 3.21 7.92
CA ARG A 85 -4.41 2.60 8.21
C ARG A 85 -5.41 3.61 8.74
N SER A 86 -4.99 4.47 9.68
CA SER A 86 -5.83 5.55 10.21
C SER A 86 -6.28 6.51 9.10
N MET A 87 -5.35 6.93 8.25
CA MET A 87 -5.64 7.80 7.11
C MET A 87 -6.54 7.11 6.08
N LEU A 88 -6.33 5.82 5.81
CA LEU A 88 -7.15 5.05 4.87
C LEU A 88 -8.60 4.96 5.34
N ILE A 89 -8.85 4.84 6.65
CA ILE A 89 -10.19 4.83 7.24
C ILE A 89 -10.89 6.18 7.03
N SER A 90 -10.18 7.28 7.26
CA SER A 90 -10.74 8.63 7.20
C SER A 90 -10.83 9.22 5.78
N ALA A 91 -9.93 8.84 4.89
CA ALA A 91 -9.87 9.37 3.53
C ALA A 91 -10.95 8.79 2.62
N ASP A 92 -11.51 9.57 1.70
CA ASP A 92 -12.43 9.10 0.66
C ASP A 92 -11.66 8.46 -0.51
N ILE A 93 -11.04 7.31 -0.24
CA ILE A 93 -10.31 6.55 -1.29
C ILE A 93 -11.27 5.62 -1.99
N LYS A 94 -11.39 5.82 -3.29
CA LYS A 94 -12.23 5.01 -4.17
C LYS A 94 -11.38 4.01 -4.96
N LEU A 95 -12.03 2.94 -5.37
CA LEU A 95 -11.43 2.04 -6.36
C LEU A 95 -11.18 2.81 -7.66
N ARG A 96 -10.12 2.46 -8.34
CA ARG A 96 -9.85 3.01 -9.67
C ARG A 96 -10.98 2.66 -10.64
N PRO A 97 -11.25 3.53 -11.62
CA PRO A 97 -12.33 3.30 -12.60
C PRO A 97 -12.20 1.92 -13.26
N GLY A 98 -13.30 1.20 -13.31
CA GLY A 98 -13.37 -0.13 -13.92
C GLY A 98 -13.04 -1.31 -13.00
N ILE A 99 -12.35 -1.13 -11.87
CA ILE A 99 -11.97 -2.23 -10.97
C ILE A 99 -13.19 -3.00 -10.46
N LYS A 100 -14.21 -2.31 -9.96
CA LYS A 100 -15.43 -2.97 -9.47
C LYS A 100 -16.12 -3.76 -10.58
N ARG A 101 -16.22 -3.20 -11.79
CA ARG A 101 -16.77 -3.88 -12.96
C ARG A 101 -15.96 -5.11 -13.32
N LEU A 102 -14.63 -4.98 -13.42
CA LEU A 102 -13.75 -6.09 -13.76
C LEU A 102 -13.87 -7.26 -12.77
N ILE A 103 -13.90 -6.98 -11.46
CA ILE A 103 -14.10 -8.00 -10.43
C ILE A 103 -15.45 -8.70 -10.62
N THR A 104 -16.52 -7.95 -10.86
CA THR A 104 -17.87 -8.51 -11.05
C THR A 104 -17.94 -9.37 -12.31
N GLU A 105 -17.43 -8.89 -13.44
CA GLU A 105 -17.41 -9.64 -14.71
C GLU A 105 -16.58 -10.92 -14.60
N ALA A 106 -15.40 -10.85 -13.99
CA ALA A 106 -14.55 -12.02 -13.78
C ALA A 106 -15.25 -13.10 -12.93
N LYS A 107 -15.93 -12.70 -11.85
CA LYS A 107 -16.72 -13.63 -11.03
C LYS A 107 -17.86 -14.27 -11.81
N ASN A 108 -18.59 -13.51 -12.59
CA ASN A 108 -19.68 -14.02 -13.43
C ASN A 108 -19.20 -15.03 -14.49
N LEU A 109 -17.97 -14.87 -14.95
CA LEU A 109 -17.32 -15.77 -15.91
C LEU A 109 -16.54 -16.91 -15.25
N ASN A 110 -16.61 -17.06 -13.91
CA ASN A 110 -15.84 -18.03 -13.13
C ASN A 110 -14.32 -17.93 -13.33
N ILE A 111 -13.82 -16.73 -13.61
CA ILE A 111 -12.38 -16.44 -13.65
C ILE A 111 -11.88 -16.25 -12.22
N LYS A 112 -10.81 -16.96 -11.87
CA LYS A 112 -10.21 -16.87 -10.54
C LYS A 112 -9.55 -15.50 -10.31
N LEU A 113 -9.71 -14.96 -9.11
CA LEU A 113 -9.11 -13.69 -8.71
C LEU A 113 -8.07 -13.89 -7.63
N GLY A 114 -6.93 -13.27 -7.78
CA GLY A 114 -5.86 -13.28 -6.78
C GLY A 114 -5.33 -11.87 -6.50
N ILE A 115 -4.62 -11.75 -5.40
CA ILE A 115 -3.88 -10.53 -5.03
C ILE A 115 -2.41 -10.88 -4.83
N ALA A 116 -1.52 -10.04 -5.37
CA ALA A 116 -0.10 -10.04 -5.09
C ALA A 116 0.31 -8.62 -4.66
N THR A 117 0.63 -8.41 -3.39
CA THR A 117 0.92 -7.09 -2.83
C THR A 117 1.97 -7.15 -1.72
N ASN A 118 2.72 -6.06 -1.55
CA ASN A 118 3.58 -5.82 -0.39
C ASN A 118 2.82 -5.14 0.78
N SER A 119 1.56 -4.80 0.61
CA SER A 119 0.71 -4.26 1.68
C SER A 119 0.35 -5.34 2.69
N SER A 120 0.19 -4.94 3.96
CA SER A 120 -0.26 -5.88 5.00
C SER A 120 -1.71 -6.31 4.77
N SER A 121 -2.05 -7.54 5.18
CA SER A 121 -3.43 -8.05 5.12
C SER A 121 -4.44 -7.12 5.81
N ALA A 122 -4.05 -6.46 6.91
CA ALA A 122 -4.89 -5.49 7.61
C ALA A 122 -5.21 -4.24 6.76
N ASN A 123 -4.24 -3.75 5.98
CA ASN A 123 -4.43 -2.61 5.08
C ASN A 123 -5.35 -3.00 3.92
N LEU A 124 -5.11 -4.16 3.31
CA LEU A 124 -5.96 -4.72 2.26
C LEU A 124 -7.41 -4.89 2.73
N THR A 125 -7.60 -5.50 3.89
CA THR A 125 -8.94 -5.71 4.48
C THR A 125 -9.65 -4.37 4.67
N THR A 126 -8.96 -3.36 5.18
CA THR A 126 -9.53 -2.01 5.37
C THR A 126 -9.98 -1.40 4.04
N LEU A 127 -9.14 -1.49 3.01
CA LEU A 127 -9.44 -0.96 1.68
C LEU A 127 -10.65 -1.66 1.03
N ILE A 128 -10.67 -2.99 1.04
CA ILE A 128 -11.72 -3.79 0.42
C ILE A 128 -13.05 -3.62 1.16
N LYS A 129 -13.05 -3.70 2.48
CA LYS A 129 -14.27 -3.46 3.28
C LYS A 129 -14.88 -2.10 3.00
N LYS A 130 -14.06 -1.06 2.99
CA LYS A 130 -14.52 0.32 2.77
C LYS A 130 -15.16 0.52 1.40
N ASN A 131 -14.62 -0.10 0.37
CA ASN A 131 -15.03 0.15 -1.02
C ASN A 131 -16.05 -0.86 -1.56
N LEU A 132 -16.01 -2.10 -1.08
CA LEU A 132 -16.82 -3.20 -1.61
C LEU A 132 -17.74 -3.82 -0.56
N ASN A 133 -17.67 -3.35 0.69
CA ASN A 133 -18.49 -3.83 1.82
C ASN A 133 -18.44 -5.35 2.00
N THR A 134 -17.26 -5.93 1.81
CA THR A 134 -17.02 -7.38 1.88
C THR A 134 -15.60 -7.67 2.37
N GLN A 135 -15.32 -8.92 2.71
CA GLN A 135 -13.97 -9.37 3.07
C GLN A 135 -13.17 -9.71 1.81
N PRO A 136 -11.83 -9.50 1.80
CA PRO A 136 -10.98 -9.90 0.68
C PRO A 136 -11.15 -11.38 0.31
N GLU A 137 -11.21 -12.27 1.29
CA GLU A 137 -11.31 -13.72 1.13
C GLU A 137 -12.62 -14.17 0.45
N GLN A 138 -13.65 -13.32 0.43
CA GLN A 138 -14.92 -13.57 -0.28
C GLN A 138 -14.84 -13.19 -1.77
N LEU A 139 -13.85 -12.37 -2.14
CA LEU A 139 -13.65 -11.92 -3.51
C LEU A 139 -12.50 -12.63 -4.20
N PHE A 140 -11.43 -12.88 -3.48
CA PHE A 140 -10.17 -13.37 -4.02
C PHE A 140 -9.92 -14.82 -3.58
N ASN A 141 -9.52 -15.66 -4.52
CA ASN A 141 -9.22 -17.07 -4.29
C ASN A 141 -7.86 -17.26 -3.59
N THR A 142 -6.97 -16.27 -3.72
CA THR A 142 -5.64 -16.24 -3.09
C THR A 142 -5.22 -14.80 -2.81
N ILE A 143 -4.48 -14.64 -1.73
CA ILE A 143 -3.92 -13.35 -1.28
C ILE A 143 -2.48 -13.58 -0.84
#